data_e4b881e0eabd5b66e376bfea88376614
#
_entry.id   e4b881e0eabd5b66e376bfea88376614
#
_cell.length_a   1.000
_cell.length_b   1.000
_cell.length_c   1.000
_cell.angle_alpha   90.00
_cell.angle_beta   90.00
_cell.angle_gamma   90.00
#
_symmetry.space_group_name_H-M   'P 1'
#
loop_
_entity.id
_entity.type
_entity.pdbx_description
1 polymer ?
#
loop_
_entity_poly.entity_id
_entity_poly.type
_entity_poly.pdbx_seq_one_letter_code
_entity_poly.pdbx_strand_id
1 'polypeptide(L)'
;AYLLKSQGYECVGATMRLTCPAPDPVTGMSKVDRDIADAKAVAERLGIPHHALDLQQTFDHNVIELFVNAYQEGLTPNPCIICNRHIKFGALLDAALDMGCDYIATGHYAKTSQAADGTWQLHRGEDPKKDQSYFLYSLTQERLAHTIFPLAGLDKERDVRRIAAEQGFTNAKKAESEDICFIPDGDYAGYIERRCGHAVEPGDIVWRDGSVVGRHNGALRYTIGQRRGLGLPMGDRVYVCAKDMEKNTVTVGPVESLFAKRVIVRDMNWISVPELTGEMRVKAKLRYRQKEQPAVASPLDGGRILLTFDEPQ
;
A
#
# COMPACT_ATOMS: atom_id res chain seq x y z
N ALA A 1 19.09 7.04 -6.17
CA ALA A 1 20.35 6.80 -6.87
C ALA A 1 21.34 7.95 -6.66
N TYR A 2 21.02 9.21 -7.04
CA TYR A 2 21.94 10.35 -6.87
C TYR A 2 22.50 10.48 -5.45
N LEU A 3 21.63 10.46 -4.43
CA LEU A 3 22.03 10.57 -3.03
C LEU A 3 22.98 9.45 -2.58
N LEU A 4 22.71 8.23 -2.99
CA LEU A 4 23.57 7.09 -2.65
C LEU A 4 24.93 7.18 -3.36
N LYS A 5 24.92 7.52 -4.65
CA LYS A 5 26.17 7.72 -5.41
C LYS A 5 27.01 8.83 -4.78
N SER A 6 26.40 9.94 -4.34
CA SER A 6 27.12 11.03 -3.66
C SER A 6 27.71 10.64 -2.29
N GLN A 7 27.18 9.56 -1.68
CA GLN A 7 27.69 8.97 -0.44
C GLN A 7 28.73 7.86 -0.68
N GLY A 8 29.10 7.60 -1.94
CA GLY A 8 30.13 6.63 -2.29
C GLY A 8 29.64 5.22 -2.55
N TYR A 9 28.32 4.99 -2.59
CA TYR A 9 27.78 3.67 -2.97
C TYR A 9 27.98 3.41 -4.46
N GLU A 10 28.35 2.19 -4.80
CA GLU A 10 28.23 1.68 -6.16
C GLU A 10 26.75 1.36 -6.42
N CYS A 11 26.18 1.96 -7.46
CA CYS A 11 24.74 1.93 -7.70
C CYS A 11 24.41 1.28 -9.04
N VAL A 12 23.36 0.45 -9.03
CA VAL A 12 22.69 -0.10 -10.20
C VAL A 12 21.23 0.36 -10.19
N GLY A 13 20.73 0.89 -11.30
CA GLY A 13 19.34 1.26 -11.47
C GLY A 13 18.51 0.04 -11.85
N ALA A 14 17.34 -0.12 -11.23
CA ALA A 14 16.37 -1.16 -11.58
C ALA A 14 14.98 -0.57 -11.75
N THR A 15 14.29 -0.96 -12.82
CA THR A 15 12.87 -0.63 -13.04
C THR A 15 12.07 -1.90 -13.24
N MET A 16 11.01 -2.06 -12.48
CA MET A 16 10.14 -3.23 -12.56
C MET A 16 9.08 -3.04 -13.65
N ARG A 17 8.99 -3.98 -14.58
CA ARG A 17 7.84 -4.12 -15.47
C ARG A 17 6.77 -4.95 -14.74
N LEU A 18 5.73 -4.29 -14.25
CA LEU A 18 4.68 -4.93 -13.43
C LEU A 18 3.41 -5.24 -14.21
N THR A 19 3.15 -4.51 -15.29
CA THR A 19 1.95 -4.65 -16.12
C THR A 19 2.32 -4.50 -17.60
N CYS A 20 1.40 -4.90 -18.47
CA CYS A 20 1.54 -4.75 -19.91
C CYS A 20 0.33 -3.96 -20.47
N PRO A 21 0.25 -2.65 -20.22
CA PRO A 21 -0.82 -1.83 -20.77
C PRO A 21 -0.70 -1.71 -22.28
N ALA A 22 -1.84 -1.52 -22.95
CA ALA A 22 -1.86 -1.27 -24.38
C ALA A 22 -0.97 -0.05 -24.74
N PRO A 23 -0.27 -0.11 -25.88
CA PRO A 23 0.49 1.02 -26.38
C PRO A 23 -0.42 2.22 -26.65
N ASP A 24 0.10 3.41 -26.40
CA ASP A 24 -0.53 4.65 -26.78
C ASP A 24 -0.63 4.73 -28.33
N PRO A 25 -1.80 4.97 -28.89
CA PRO A 25 -2.02 4.93 -30.35
C PRO A 25 -1.23 6.00 -31.13
N VAL A 26 -0.81 7.07 -30.48
CA VAL A 26 -0.04 8.16 -31.10
C VAL A 26 1.45 7.90 -31.07
N THR A 27 1.97 7.43 -29.92
CA THR A 27 3.41 7.25 -29.70
C THR A 27 3.89 5.82 -29.96
N GLY A 28 2.98 4.85 -30.02
CA GLY A 28 3.29 3.42 -30.13
C GLY A 28 3.93 2.83 -28.87
N MET A 29 4.15 3.62 -27.82
CA MET A 29 4.77 3.17 -26.57
C MET A 29 3.76 3.05 -25.45
N SER A 30 3.87 1.98 -24.66
CA SER A 30 3.08 1.87 -23.44
C SER A 30 3.57 2.87 -22.36
N LYS A 31 2.73 3.16 -21.37
CA LYS A 31 3.14 3.98 -20.22
C LYS A 31 4.36 3.35 -19.51
N VAL A 32 4.38 2.03 -19.37
CA VAL A 32 5.46 1.29 -18.71
C VAL A 32 6.78 1.43 -19.50
N ASP A 33 6.73 1.35 -20.82
CA ASP A 33 7.93 1.53 -21.64
C ASP A 33 8.50 2.95 -21.54
N ARG A 34 7.62 3.96 -21.48
CA ARG A 34 8.05 5.35 -21.22
C ARG A 34 8.68 5.51 -19.84
N ASP A 35 8.08 4.93 -18.80
CA ASP A 35 8.63 5.00 -17.43
C ASP A 35 10.00 4.30 -17.35
N ILE A 36 10.20 3.18 -18.06
CA ILE A 36 11.50 2.50 -18.17
C ILE A 36 12.52 3.37 -18.92
N ALA A 37 12.11 4.00 -20.03
CA ALA A 37 12.99 4.89 -20.79
C ALA A 37 13.40 6.13 -19.96
N ASP A 38 12.48 6.74 -19.24
CA ASP A 38 12.76 7.85 -18.32
C ASP A 38 13.77 7.44 -17.23
N ALA A 39 13.59 6.27 -16.62
CA ALA A 39 14.48 5.75 -15.59
C ALA A 39 15.89 5.46 -16.16
N LYS A 40 15.95 4.89 -17.36
CA LYS A 40 17.19 4.63 -18.08
C LYS A 40 17.95 5.93 -18.37
N ALA A 41 17.29 6.97 -18.86
CA ALA A 41 17.90 8.27 -19.12
C ALA A 41 18.47 8.90 -17.84
N VAL A 42 17.79 8.76 -16.69
CA VAL A 42 18.32 9.20 -15.41
C VAL A 42 19.56 8.38 -15.00
N ALA A 43 19.55 7.07 -15.21
CA ALA A 43 20.70 6.21 -14.90
C ALA A 43 21.91 6.54 -15.78
N GLU A 44 21.71 6.76 -17.07
CA GLU A 44 22.76 7.19 -18.01
C GLU A 44 23.37 8.53 -17.57
N ARG A 45 22.55 9.50 -17.19
CA ARG A 45 23.02 10.80 -16.66
C ARG A 45 23.83 10.66 -15.38
N LEU A 46 23.49 9.70 -14.54
CA LEU A 46 24.25 9.38 -13.33
C LEU A 46 25.48 8.52 -13.59
N GLY A 47 25.64 7.97 -14.80
CA GLY A 47 26.72 7.05 -15.13
C GLY A 47 26.63 5.75 -14.34
N ILE A 48 25.42 5.19 -14.22
CA ILE A 48 25.16 3.90 -13.55
C ILE A 48 24.48 2.93 -14.53
N PRO A 49 24.73 1.61 -14.43
CA PRO A 49 23.98 0.61 -15.19
C PRO A 49 22.49 0.65 -14.85
N HIS A 50 21.65 0.22 -15.80
CA HIS A 50 20.20 0.14 -15.59
C HIS A 50 19.62 -1.16 -16.14
N HIS A 51 18.80 -1.84 -15.36
CA HIS A 51 18.11 -3.07 -15.73
C HIS A 51 16.58 -2.89 -15.65
N ALA A 52 15.88 -3.37 -16.67
CA ALA A 52 14.43 -3.54 -16.63
C ALA A 52 14.12 -4.99 -16.26
N LEU A 53 13.48 -5.18 -15.12
CA LEU A 53 13.15 -6.51 -14.60
C LEU A 53 11.68 -6.83 -14.92
N ASP A 54 11.45 -7.94 -15.63
CA ASP A 54 10.09 -8.41 -15.90
C ASP A 54 9.54 -9.19 -14.70
N LEU A 55 8.64 -8.56 -13.97
CA LEU A 55 7.97 -9.12 -12.80
C LEU A 55 6.46 -9.22 -13.00
N GLN A 56 5.97 -9.21 -14.26
CA GLN A 56 4.55 -9.16 -14.57
C GLN A 56 3.79 -10.36 -13.99
N GLN A 57 4.28 -11.57 -14.19
CA GLN A 57 3.64 -12.78 -13.68
C GLN A 57 3.62 -12.82 -12.16
N THR A 58 4.75 -12.47 -11.53
CA THR A 58 4.87 -12.40 -10.07
C THR A 58 3.93 -11.35 -9.48
N PHE A 59 3.80 -10.20 -10.16
CA PHE A 59 2.89 -9.13 -9.74
C PHE A 59 1.43 -9.52 -9.92
N ASP A 60 1.07 -10.15 -11.03
CA ASP A 60 -0.29 -10.63 -11.29
C ASP A 60 -0.74 -11.60 -10.20
N HIS A 61 0.07 -12.64 -9.95
CA HIS A 61 -0.25 -13.66 -8.96
C HIS A 61 -0.26 -13.14 -7.51
N ASN A 62 0.78 -12.41 -7.10
CA ASN A 62 0.92 -12.02 -5.69
C ASN A 62 0.22 -10.71 -5.31
N VAL A 63 -0.15 -9.87 -6.29
CA VAL A 63 -0.77 -8.58 -5.98
C VAL A 63 -2.16 -8.46 -6.58
N ILE A 64 -2.31 -8.72 -7.89
CA ILE A 64 -3.59 -8.51 -8.57
C ILE A 64 -4.60 -9.57 -8.16
N GLU A 65 -4.25 -10.85 -8.17
CA GLU A 65 -5.16 -11.93 -7.75
C GLU A 65 -5.59 -11.76 -6.29
N LEU A 66 -4.65 -11.47 -5.37
CA LEU A 66 -4.99 -11.23 -3.97
C LEU A 66 -5.89 -9.99 -3.78
N PHE A 67 -5.68 -8.95 -4.58
CA PHE A 67 -6.54 -7.77 -4.60
C PHE A 67 -7.96 -8.11 -5.03
N VAL A 68 -8.11 -8.84 -6.14
CA VAL A 68 -9.41 -9.26 -6.67
C VAL A 68 -10.15 -10.15 -5.67
N ASN A 69 -9.49 -11.18 -5.15
CA ASN A 69 -10.07 -12.13 -4.18
C ASN A 69 -10.54 -11.41 -2.90
N ALA A 70 -9.72 -10.49 -2.36
CA ALA A 70 -10.10 -9.74 -1.18
C ALA A 70 -11.37 -8.89 -1.39
N TYR A 71 -11.52 -8.27 -2.56
CA TYR A 71 -12.77 -7.54 -2.88
C TYR A 71 -13.96 -8.48 -3.05
N GLN A 72 -13.79 -9.64 -3.64
CA GLN A 72 -14.85 -10.65 -3.75
C GLN A 72 -15.29 -11.18 -2.38
N GLU A 73 -14.37 -11.23 -1.41
CA GLU A 73 -14.67 -11.54 0.00
C GLU A 73 -15.25 -10.35 0.79
N GLY A 74 -15.47 -9.20 0.13
CA GLY A 74 -16.00 -7.99 0.79
C GLY A 74 -14.97 -7.18 1.57
N LEU A 75 -13.70 -7.55 1.52
CA LEU A 75 -12.62 -6.81 2.16
C LEU A 75 -12.24 -5.56 1.36
N THR A 76 -11.43 -4.71 1.93
CA THR A 76 -10.82 -3.54 1.26
C THR A 76 -9.31 -3.66 1.36
N PRO A 77 -8.65 -4.32 0.39
CA PRO A 77 -7.21 -4.55 0.43
C PRO A 77 -6.42 -3.28 0.17
N ASN A 78 -5.19 -3.25 0.68
CA ASN A 78 -4.20 -2.25 0.29
C ASN A 78 -3.12 -2.91 -0.57
N PRO A 79 -3.19 -2.81 -1.90
CA PRO A 79 -2.27 -3.49 -2.79
C PRO A 79 -0.83 -3.00 -2.66
N CYS A 80 -0.59 -1.76 -2.17
CA CYS A 80 0.76 -1.25 -1.96
C CYS A 80 1.50 -2.01 -0.86
N ILE A 81 0.82 -2.44 0.20
CA ILE A 81 1.42 -3.27 1.27
C ILE A 81 1.82 -4.63 0.70
N ILE A 82 0.92 -5.25 -0.07
CA ILE A 82 1.16 -6.54 -0.71
C ILE A 82 2.33 -6.44 -1.72
N CYS A 83 2.35 -5.38 -2.54
CA CYS A 83 3.43 -5.10 -3.47
C CYS A 83 4.77 -4.87 -2.76
N ASN A 84 4.80 -4.12 -1.66
CA ASN A 84 6.02 -3.96 -0.89
C ASN A 84 6.52 -5.32 -0.38
N ARG A 85 5.64 -6.15 0.19
CA ARG A 85 5.99 -7.45 0.75
C ARG A 85 6.54 -8.44 -0.29
N HIS A 86 5.87 -8.59 -1.43
CA HIS A 86 6.14 -9.67 -2.39
C HIS A 86 6.96 -9.22 -3.60
N ILE A 87 6.85 -7.96 -4.00
CA ILE A 87 7.50 -7.47 -5.21
C ILE A 87 8.74 -6.65 -4.89
N LYS A 88 8.60 -5.49 -4.22
CA LYS A 88 9.75 -4.59 -4.00
C LYS A 88 10.77 -5.18 -3.04
N PHE A 89 10.32 -5.65 -1.88
CA PHE A 89 11.20 -6.26 -0.85
C PHE A 89 11.13 -7.79 -0.86
N GLY A 90 10.54 -8.37 -1.89
CA GLY A 90 10.59 -9.77 -2.27
C GLY A 90 11.37 -9.90 -3.57
N ALA A 91 10.68 -10.16 -4.68
CA ALA A 91 11.29 -10.51 -5.97
C ALA A 91 12.36 -9.52 -6.47
N LEU A 92 12.18 -8.20 -6.27
CA LEU A 92 13.20 -7.20 -6.64
C LEU A 92 14.44 -7.32 -5.74
N LEU A 93 14.27 -7.49 -4.43
CA LEU A 93 15.42 -7.67 -3.53
C LEU A 93 16.15 -8.97 -3.86
N ASP A 94 15.43 -10.06 -4.08
CA ASP A 94 16.03 -11.35 -4.43
C ASP A 94 16.84 -11.22 -5.73
N ALA A 95 16.28 -10.57 -6.77
CA ALA A 95 16.99 -10.30 -8.02
C ALA A 95 18.21 -9.37 -7.83
N ALA A 96 18.15 -8.41 -6.91
CA ALA A 96 19.28 -7.53 -6.61
C ALA A 96 20.43 -8.30 -5.92
N LEU A 97 20.10 -9.18 -4.98
CA LEU A 97 21.08 -10.05 -4.31
C LEU A 97 21.73 -11.02 -5.32
N ASP A 98 20.94 -11.60 -6.24
CA ASP A 98 21.44 -12.47 -7.30
C ASP A 98 22.40 -11.72 -8.28
N MET A 99 22.19 -10.42 -8.47
CA MET A 99 23.10 -9.55 -9.22
C MET A 99 24.34 -9.11 -8.43
N GLY A 100 24.50 -9.56 -7.18
CA GLY A 100 25.62 -9.20 -6.32
C GLY A 100 25.50 -7.88 -5.59
N CYS A 101 24.29 -7.31 -5.49
CA CYS A 101 24.06 -6.11 -4.69
C CYS A 101 23.86 -6.49 -3.21
N ASP A 102 24.39 -5.69 -2.29
CA ASP A 102 24.21 -5.91 -0.85
C ASP A 102 22.85 -5.36 -0.36
N TYR A 103 22.32 -4.35 -1.04
CA TYR A 103 21.11 -3.61 -0.62
C TYR A 103 20.22 -3.27 -1.78
N ILE A 104 18.92 -3.13 -1.48
CA ILE A 104 18.05 -2.34 -2.34
C ILE A 104 17.78 -0.97 -1.71
N ALA A 105 17.57 0.02 -2.56
CA ALA A 105 17.18 1.35 -2.12
C ALA A 105 15.91 1.80 -2.83
N THR A 106 14.95 2.30 -2.08
CA THR A 106 13.67 2.77 -2.62
C THR A 106 13.37 4.19 -2.19
N GLY A 107 12.51 4.87 -2.93
CA GLY A 107 12.06 6.23 -2.62
C GLY A 107 11.02 6.34 -1.53
N HIS A 108 10.89 5.36 -0.64
CA HIS A 108 9.97 5.47 0.49
C HIS A 108 10.47 6.47 1.54
N TYR A 109 9.54 7.24 2.08
CA TYR A 109 9.77 8.13 3.22
C TYR A 109 9.59 7.34 4.51
N ALA A 110 10.61 6.63 4.90
CA ALA A 110 10.74 5.86 6.13
C ALA A 110 12.22 5.84 6.53
N LYS A 111 12.54 5.38 7.73
CA LYS A 111 13.91 5.26 8.22
C LYS A 111 14.11 3.89 8.86
N THR A 112 15.29 3.32 8.69
CA THR A 112 15.74 2.13 9.40
C THR A 112 16.89 2.47 10.33
N SER A 113 17.00 1.77 11.44
CA SER A 113 18.17 1.77 12.32
C SER A 113 18.35 0.38 12.91
N GLN A 114 19.55 0.11 13.43
CA GLN A 114 19.83 -1.12 14.14
C GLN A 114 19.99 -0.79 15.63
N ALA A 115 19.30 -1.53 16.49
CA ALA A 115 19.44 -1.45 17.93
C ALA A 115 20.76 -2.10 18.40
N ALA A 116 21.14 -1.89 19.64
CA ALA A 116 22.39 -2.41 20.21
C ALA A 116 22.48 -3.95 20.22
N ASP A 117 21.34 -4.64 20.25
CA ASP A 117 21.22 -6.09 20.18
C ASP A 117 21.24 -6.65 18.74
N GLY A 118 21.41 -5.78 17.73
CA GLY A 118 21.41 -6.15 16.31
C GLY A 118 20.02 -6.15 15.65
N THR A 119 18.94 -5.94 16.40
CA THR A 119 17.57 -5.90 15.87
C THR A 119 17.35 -4.67 14.98
N TRP A 120 16.86 -4.89 13.78
CA TRP A 120 16.46 -3.78 12.88
C TRP A 120 15.14 -3.17 13.33
N GLN A 121 15.08 -1.87 13.24
CA GLN A 121 13.91 -1.06 13.58
C GLN A 121 13.44 -0.27 12.37
N LEU A 122 12.12 -0.19 12.19
CA LEU A 122 11.47 0.65 11.21
C LEU A 122 10.91 1.89 11.88
N HIS A 123 11.31 3.06 11.41
CA HIS A 123 10.87 4.36 11.92
C HIS A 123 10.12 5.13 10.85
N ARG A 124 9.37 6.12 11.28
CA ARG A 124 8.76 7.10 10.40
C ARG A 124 9.81 7.93 9.67
N GLY A 125 9.45 8.39 8.47
CA GLY A 125 10.15 9.46 7.80
C GLY A 125 10.01 10.79 8.55
N GLU A 126 10.92 11.72 8.33
CA GLU A 126 10.86 13.03 8.99
C GLU A 126 9.72 13.91 8.50
N ASP A 127 9.29 13.77 7.24
CA ASP A 127 8.09 14.43 6.71
C ASP A 127 6.83 13.66 7.15
N PRO A 128 6.06 14.15 8.14
CA PRO A 128 4.88 13.45 8.65
C PRO A 128 3.73 13.39 7.64
N LYS A 129 3.75 14.25 6.61
CA LYS A 129 2.74 14.24 5.53
C LYS A 129 3.03 13.18 4.50
N LYS A 130 4.28 12.74 4.39
CA LYS A 130 4.76 11.76 3.40
C LYS A 130 5.21 10.45 4.04
N ASP A 131 5.15 10.32 5.37
CA ASP A 131 5.53 9.09 6.08
C ASP A 131 4.84 7.86 5.46
N GLN A 132 5.66 6.90 5.05
CA GLN A 132 5.22 5.67 4.40
C GLN A 132 5.52 4.41 5.23
N SER A 133 5.92 4.56 6.49
CA SER A 133 6.19 3.43 7.39
C SER A 133 4.98 2.48 7.53
N TYR A 134 3.75 3.02 7.43
CA TYR A 134 2.52 2.23 7.42
C TYR A 134 2.47 1.17 6.31
N PHE A 135 3.04 1.45 5.14
CA PHE A 135 3.04 0.51 4.02
C PHE A 135 4.18 -0.52 4.08
N LEU A 136 5.05 -0.40 5.07
CA LEU A 136 6.29 -1.17 5.23
C LEU A 136 6.27 -2.11 6.44
N TYR A 137 5.17 -2.17 7.20
CA TYR A 137 5.08 -2.97 8.41
C TYR A 137 5.32 -4.47 8.17
N SER A 138 5.16 -4.94 6.95
CA SER A 138 5.35 -6.35 6.57
C SER A 138 6.80 -6.73 6.28
N LEU A 139 7.76 -5.81 6.43
CA LEU A 139 9.17 -6.11 6.22
C LEU A 139 9.74 -6.90 7.40
N THR A 140 10.35 -8.03 7.10
CA THR A 140 11.03 -8.88 8.09
C THR A 140 12.39 -8.30 8.47
N GLN A 141 13.00 -8.81 9.54
CA GLN A 141 14.35 -8.45 9.97
C GLN A 141 15.38 -8.65 8.84
N GLU A 142 15.30 -9.76 8.13
CA GLU A 142 16.13 -10.05 6.98
C GLU A 142 15.98 -8.99 5.88
N ARG A 143 14.74 -8.65 5.50
CA ARG A 143 14.47 -7.65 4.46
C ARG A 143 14.92 -6.26 4.87
N LEU A 144 14.76 -5.89 6.14
CA LEU A 144 15.22 -4.61 6.68
C LEU A 144 16.75 -4.49 6.64
N ALA A 145 17.47 -5.60 6.91
CA ALA A 145 18.94 -5.64 6.87
C ALA A 145 19.50 -5.28 5.47
N HIS A 146 18.76 -5.56 4.41
CA HIS A 146 19.15 -5.28 3.02
C HIS A 146 18.43 -4.07 2.42
N THR A 147 17.87 -3.18 3.25
CA THR A 147 17.03 -2.06 2.76
C THR A 147 17.57 -0.70 3.19
N ILE A 148 17.71 0.21 2.23
CA ILE A 148 18.08 1.60 2.48
C ILE A 148 16.94 2.51 2.02
N PHE A 149 16.56 3.50 2.85
CA PHE A 149 15.61 4.56 2.53
C PHE A 149 16.31 5.91 2.44
N PRO A 150 16.83 6.30 1.26
CA PRO A 150 17.65 7.51 1.11
C PRO A 150 16.90 8.82 1.37
N LEU A 151 15.55 8.77 1.39
CA LEU A 151 14.70 9.95 1.59
C LEU A 151 14.25 10.13 3.04
N ALA A 152 14.74 9.32 3.97
CA ALA A 152 14.30 9.28 5.37
C ALA A 152 14.33 10.65 6.08
N GLY A 153 15.37 11.43 5.86
CA GLY A 153 15.60 12.76 6.47
C GLY A 153 15.28 13.93 5.56
N LEU A 154 14.53 13.73 4.47
CA LEU A 154 14.27 14.77 3.48
C LEU A 154 12.80 15.13 3.39
N ASP A 155 12.52 16.43 3.30
CA ASP A 155 11.20 16.96 2.92
C ASP A 155 11.05 16.89 1.39
N LYS A 156 9.88 16.41 0.95
CA LYS A 156 9.64 16.18 -0.48
C LYS A 156 9.67 17.47 -1.30
N GLU A 157 8.97 18.50 -0.85
CA GLU A 157 8.84 19.74 -1.60
C GLU A 157 10.11 20.59 -1.48
N ARG A 158 10.65 20.70 -0.28
CA ARG A 158 11.82 21.54 -0.01
C ARG A 158 13.11 20.94 -0.56
N ASP A 159 13.35 19.64 -0.31
CA ASP A 159 14.65 19.02 -0.55
C ASP A 159 14.65 18.15 -1.81
N VAL A 160 13.72 17.20 -1.94
CA VAL A 160 13.77 16.20 -3.02
C VAL A 160 13.52 16.83 -4.38
N ARG A 161 12.52 17.71 -4.49
CA ARG A 161 12.23 18.42 -5.76
C ARG A 161 13.35 19.39 -6.14
N ARG A 162 13.94 20.08 -5.16
CA ARG A 162 15.07 20.96 -5.38
C ARG A 162 16.27 20.18 -5.91
N ILE A 163 16.68 19.10 -5.26
CA ILE A 163 17.77 18.21 -5.70
C ILE A 163 17.50 17.71 -7.13
N ALA A 164 16.29 17.24 -7.42
CA ALA A 164 15.93 16.74 -8.75
C ALA A 164 16.04 17.83 -9.82
N ALA A 165 15.63 19.06 -9.51
CA ALA A 165 15.75 20.21 -10.41
C ALA A 165 17.20 20.63 -10.63
N GLU A 166 18.01 20.74 -9.56
CA GLU A 166 19.44 21.07 -9.61
C GLU A 166 20.23 20.05 -10.44
N GLN A 167 19.85 18.77 -10.34
CA GLN A 167 20.45 17.70 -11.14
C GLN A 167 19.87 17.61 -12.57
N GLY A 168 18.85 18.42 -12.89
CA GLY A 168 18.21 18.45 -14.20
C GLY A 168 17.51 17.14 -14.56
N PHE A 169 16.92 16.43 -13.58
CA PHE A 169 16.15 15.22 -13.84
C PHE A 169 14.80 15.56 -14.46
N THR A 170 14.43 14.86 -15.52
CA THR A 170 13.19 15.08 -16.28
C THR A 170 11.93 14.88 -15.44
N ASN A 171 12.02 14.02 -14.43
CA ASN A 171 10.92 13.70 -13.52
C ASN A 171 10.74 14.66 -12.32
N ALA A 172 11.56 15.74 -12.23
CA ALA A 172 11.48 16.72 -11.14
C ALA A 172 10.07 17.35 -10.98
N LYS A 173 9.34 17.49 -12.09
CA LYS A 173 7.98 18.07 -12.15
C LYS A 173 6.86 17.04 -12.30
N LYS A 174 7.18 15.73 -12.27
CA LYS A 174 6.17 14.68 -12.46
C LYS A 174 5.18 14.69 -11.28
N ALA A 175 3.89 14.67 -11.61
CA ALA A 175 2.82 14.58 -10.61
C ALA A 175 2.92 13.27 -9.81
N GLU A 176 2.43 13.30 -8.58
CA GLU A 176 2.35 12.09 -7.76
C GLU A 176 1.25 11.16 -8.29
N SER A 177 1.53 9.87 -8.28
CA SER A 177 0.50 8.86 -8.48
C SER A 177 -0.15 8.58 -7.12
N GLU A 178 -1.39 9.06 -6.92
CA GLU A 178 -2.16 8.83 -5.69
C GLU A 178 -3.02 7.56 -5.78
N ASP A 179 -3.24 7.06 -7.00
CA ASP A 179 -4.11 5.92 -7.30
C ASP A 179 -3.34 4.59 -7.36
N ILE A 180 -4.11 3.51 -7.40
CA ILE A 180 -3.59 2.16 -7.59
C ILE A 180 -2.88 2.09 -8.95
N CYS A 181 -1.60 1.76 -8.97
CA CYS A 181 -0.73 1.87 -10.15
C CYS A 181 -1.20 1.06 -11.38
N PHE A 182 -1.96 -0.02 -11.16
CA PHE A 182 -2.54 -0.86 -12.22
C PHE A 182 -4.02 -0.55 -12.53
N ILE A 183 -4.61 0.44 -11.86
CA ILE A 183 -5.97 0.95 -12.10
C ILE A 183 -5.90 2.48 -12.26
N PRO A 184 -5.34 2.98 -13.36
CA PRO A 184 -5.05 4.40 -13.53
C PRO A 184 -6.29 5.29 -13.68
N ASP A 185 -7.44 4.70 -13.99
CA ASP A 185 -8.76 5.35 -14.09
C ASP A 185 -9.51 5.41 -12.75
N GLY A 186 -8.98 4.77 -11.70
CA GLY A 186 -9.60 4.69 -10.38
C GLY A 186 -10.85 3.79 -10.32
N ASP A 187 -11.27 3.18 -11.43
CA ASP A 187 -12.42 2.26 -11.50
C ASP A 187 -12.03 0.84 -11.11
N TYR A 188 -11.75 0.63 -9.81
CA TYR A 188 -11.38 -0.70 -9.31
C TYR A 188 -12.49 -1.74 -9.53
N ALA A 189 -13.77 -1.33 -9.48
CA ALA A 189 -14.88 -2.24 -9.65
C ALA A 189 -14.97 -2.74 -11.08
N GLY A 190 -14.92 -1.82 -12.07
CA GLY A 190 -14.86 -2.20 -13.48
C GLY A 190 -13.59 -2.99 -13.83
N TYR A 191 -12.46 -2.71 -13.17
CA TYR A 191 -11.26 -3.54 -13.32
C TYR A 191 -11.50 -4.98 -12.89
N ILE A 192 -12.14 -5.20 -11.71
CA ILE A 192 -12.46 -6.53 -11.19
C ILE A 192 -13.48 -7.23 -12.10
N GLU A 193 -14.53 -6.54 -12.55
CA GLU A 193 -15.52 -7.09 -13.50
C GLU A 193 -14.84 -7.60 -14.79
N ARG A 194 -13.96 -6.80 -15.38
CA ARG A 194 -13.20 -7.21 -16.58
C ARG A 194 -12.30 -8.41 -16.31
N ARG A 195 -11.69 -8.47 -15.12
CA ARG A 195 -10.79 -9.55 -14.72
C ARG A 195 -11.53 -10.86 -14.46
N CYS A 196 -12.71 -10.79 -13.85
CA CYS A 196 -13.55 -11.95 -13.54
C CYS A 196 -14.42 -12.40 -14.72
N GLY A 197 -14.57 -11.58 -15.75
CA GLY A 197 -15.39 -11.87 -16.92
C GLY A 197 -16.90 -11.77 -16.69
N HIS A 198 -17.35 -11.21 -15.58
CA HIS A 198 -18.76 -10.99 -15.28
C HIS A 198 -18.96 -9.67 -14.50
N ALA A 199 -20.12 -9.05 -14.69
CA ALA A 199 -20.53 -7.87 -13.95
C ALA A 199 -20.90 -8.24 -12.49
N VAL A 200 -20.76 -7.27 -11.59
CA VAL A 200 -21.29 -7.41 -10.23
C VAL A 200 -22.79 -7.21 -10.21
N GLU A 201 -23.50 -8.10 -9.52
CA GLU A 201 -24.95 -8.08 -9.45
C GLU A 201 -25.50 -6.96 -8.54
N PRO A 202 -26.56 -6.26 -8.95
CA PRO A 202 -27.26 -5.33 -8.07
C PRO A 202 -27.88 -6.07 -6.86
N GLY A 203 -27.97 -5.37 -5.72
CA GLY A 203 -28.53 -5.94 -4.50
C GLY A 203 -29.18 -4.87 -3.62
N ASP A 204 -29.50 -5.25 -2.38
CA ASP A 204 -30.20 -4.37 -1.47
C ASP A 204 -29.25 -3.62 -0.53
N ILE A 205 -29.57 -2.33 -0.33
CA ILE A 205 -29.01 -1.55 0.77
C ILE A 205 -29.97 -1.70 1.94
N VAL A 206 -29.47 -2.22 3.06
CA VAL A 206 -30.28 -2.46 4.25
C VAL A 206 -29.84 -1.57 5.41
N TRP A 207 -30.81 -1.15 6.22
CA TRP A 207 -30.52 -0.51 7.49
C TRP A 207 -30.05 -1.57 8.51
N ARG A 208 -29.49 -1.15 9.64
CA ARG A 208 -28.98 -2.01 10.71
C ARG A 208 -30.01 -3.01 11.28
N ASP A 209 -31.29 -2.70 11.19
CA ASP A 209 -32.39 -3.59 11.62
C ASP A 209 -32.84 -4.59 10.55
N GLY A 210 -32.17 -4.56 9.37
CA GLY A 210 -32.47 -5.42 8.24
C GLY A 210 -33.51 -4.87 7.26
N SER A 211 -34.11 -3.70 7.54
CA SER A 211 -35.06 -3.08 6.61
C SER A 211 -34.37 -2.59 5.34
N VAL A 212 -34.96 -2.86 4.18
CA VAL A 212 -34.45 -2.40 2.88
C VAL A 212 -34.72 -0.91 2.73
N VAL A 213 -33.65 -0.13 2.51
CA VAL A 213 -33.69 1.33 2.37
C VAL A 213 -33.27 1.82 0.97
N GLY A 214 -32.81 0.92 0.12
CA GLY A 214 -32.42 1.24 -1.25
C GLY A 214 -31.83 0.05 -1.99
N ARG A 215 -31.27 0.32 -3.17
CA ARG A 215 -30.56 -0.68 -3.97
C ARG A 215 -29.18 -0.20 -4.36
N HIS A 216 -28.25 -1.11 -4.52
CA HIS A 216 -26.90 -0.85 -4.98
C HIS A 216 -26.59 -1.55 -6.31
N ASN A 217 -25.58 -1.07 -7.02
CA ASN A 217 -25.10 -1.62 -8.28
C ASN A 217 -23.88 -2.55 -8.07
N GLY A 218 -23.97 -3.46 -7.09
CA GLY A 218 -22.91 -4.39 -6.69
C GLY A 218 -22.26 -4.03 -5.36
N ALA A 219 -22.30 -4.95 -4.36
CA ALA A 219 -21.75 -4.75 -3.01
C ALA A 219 -20.23 -4.46 -3.04
N LEU A 220 -19.53 -4.97 -4.03
CA LEU A 220 -18.09 -4.76 -4.26
C LEU A 220 -17.72 -3.27 -4.45
N ARG A 221 -18.62 -2.45 -5.00
CA ARG A 221 -18.41 -1.00 -5.24
C ARG A 221 -18.45 -0.15 -3.97
N TYR A 222 -18.74 -0.76 -2.82
CA TYR A 222 -18.89 -0.06 -1.55
C TYR A 222 -17.76 -0.40 -0.59
N THR A 223 -17.34 0.60 0.17
CA THR A 223 -16.28 0.45 1.18
C THR A 223 -16.82 0.82 2.55
N ILE A 224 -16.46 0.08 3.58
CA ILE A 224 -16.85 0.39 4.97
C ILE A 224 -16.35 1.79 5.35
N GLY A 225 -17.25 2.62 5.87
CA GLY A 225 -17.03 4.03 6.16
C GLY A 225 -17.35 4.98 5.00
N GLN A 226 -17.75 4.47 3.82
CA GLN A 226 -18.19 5.29 2.71
C GLN A 226 -19.48 6.03 3.05
N ARG A 227 -19.51 7.33 2.76
CA ARG A 227 -20.68 8.21 2.95
C ARG A 227 -21.27 8.69 1.64
N ARG A 228 -20.41 8.99 0.65
CA ARG A 228 -20.83 9.56 -0.62
C ARG A 228 -21.19 8.47 -1.63
N GLY A 229 -22.10 8.81 -2.56
CA GLY A 229 -22.44 7.91 -3.66
C GLY A 229 -23.37 6.75 -3.26
N LEU A 230 -24.07 6.83 -2.10
CA LEU A 230 -25.01 5.81 -1.66
C LEU A 230 -26.38 5.91 -2.37
N GLY A 231 -26.73 7.06 -2.92
CA GLY A 231 -28.01 7.28 -3.62
C GLY A 231 -29.24 7.17 -2.71
N LEU A 232 -29.07 7.31 -1.39
CA LEU A 232 -30.15 7.19 -0.43
C LEU A 232 -30.74 8.55 -0.09
N PRO A 233 -32.07 8.75 -0.21
CA PRO A 233 -32.74 10.00 0.14
C PRO A 233 -33.00 10.09 1.65
N MET A 234 -31.92 9.98 2.46
CA MET A 234 -32.01 10.05 3.91
C MET A 234 -31.57 11.42 4.40
N GLY A 235 -32.32 12.00 5.35
CA GLY A 235 -32.05 13.35 5.89
C GLY A 235 -30.75 13.43 6.71
N ASP A 236 -30.35 12.32 7.33
CA ASP A 236 -29.17 12.22 8.16
C ASP A 236 -27.96 11.66 7.41
N ARG A 237 -26.76 11.84 7.99
CA ARG A 237 -25.50 11.29 7.46
C ARG A 237 -25.47 9.78 7.69
N VAL A 238 -25.40 9.05 6.59
CA VAL A 238 -25.40 7.57 6.60
C VAL A 238 -24.09 7.06 6.04
N TYR A 239 -23.61 5.96 6.61
CA TYR A 239 -22.33 5.33 6.28
C TYR A 239 -22.50 3.84 6.01
N VAL A 240 -21.70 3.28 5.13
CA VAL A 240 -21.59 1.82 4.97
C VAL A 240 -20.93 1.25 6.22
N CYS A 241 -21.64 0.35 6.90
CA CYS A 241 -21.23 -0.27 8.16
C CYS A 241 -20.76 -1.70 8.00
N ALA A 242 -21.38 -2.45 7.06
CA ALA A 242 -21.03 -3.83 6.74
C ALA A 242 -21.36 -4.16 5.30
N LYS A 243 -20.79 -5.25 4.81
CA LYS A 243 -21.13 -5.89 3.54
C LYS A 243 -21.28 -7.38 3.78
N ASP A 244 -22.29 -7.98 3.17
CA ASP A 244 -22.49 -9.42 3.11
C ASP A 244 -22.48 -9.83 1.64
N MET A 245 -21.38 -10.46 1.23
CA MET A 245 -21.16 -10.81 -0.19
C MET A 245 -22.00 -12.02 -0.60
N GLU A 246 -22.36 -12.91 0.30
CA GLU A 246 -23.21 -14.07 0.03
C GLU A 246 -24.66 -13.63 -0.19
N LYS A 247 -25.17 -12.73 0.64
CA LYS A 247 -26.53 -12.16 0.51
C LYS A 247 -26.59 -11.01 -0.47
N ASN A 248 -25.45 -10.57 -0.98
CA ASN A 248 -25.30 -9.39 -1.83
C ASN A 248 -25.98 -8.15 -1.24
N THR A 249 -25.69 -7.85 0.05
CA THR A 249 -26.26 -6.71 0.74
C THR A 249 -25.20 -5.77 1.28
N VAL A 250 -25.53 -4.46 1.30
CA VAL A 250 -24.72 -3.40 1.91
C VAL A 250 -25.50 -2.85 3.10
N THR A 251 -24.97 -3.01 4.31
CA THR A 251 -25.58 -2.46 5.52
C THR A 251 -25.13 -1.03 5.75
N VAL A 252 -26.09 -0.15 5.99
CA VAL A 252 -25.84 1.25 6.30
C VAL A 252 -26.36 1.64 7.67
N GLY A 253 -25.76 2.69 8.26
CA GLY A 253 -26.17 3.19 9.57
C GLY A 253 -25.49 4.53 9.90
N PRO A 254 -25.74 5.07 11.10
CA PRO A 254 -25.11 6.28 11.59
C PRO A 254 -23.60 6.04 11.85
N VAL A 255 -22.83 7.13 12.02
CA VAL A 255 -21.36 7.06 12.16
C VAL A 255 -20.91 6.22 13.38
N GLU A 256 -21.70 6.20 14.44
CA GLU A 256 -21.43 5.44 15.67
C GLU A 256 -21.34 3.93 15.41
N SER A 257 -21.98 3.46 14.33
CA SER A 257 -21.92 2.06 13.89
C SER A 257 -20.57 1.63 13.34
N LEU A 258 -19.69 2.58 13.05
CA LEU A 258 -18.36 2.31 12.54
C LEU A 258 -17.31 2.11 13.64
N PHE A 259 -17.64 2.51 14.88
CA PHE A 259 -16.67 2.49 15.96
C PHE A 259 -16.63 1.14 16.69
N ALA A 260 -15.42 0.65 16.86
CA ALA A 260 -15.15 -0.55 17.65
C ALA A 260 -14.06 -0.29 18.69
N LYS A 261 -14.27 -0.76 19.91
CA LYS A 261 -13.28 -0.69 20.99
C LYS A 261 -12.27 -1.84 20.92
N ARG A 262 -12.67 -2.97 20.31
CA ARG A 262 -11.87 -4.19 20.20
C ARG A 262 -11.72 -4.58 18.74
N VAL A 263 -10.49 -4.89 18.33
CA VAL A 263 -10.15 -5.33 16.98
C VAL A 263 -9.26 -6.55 17.07
N ILE A 264 -9.62 -7.62 16.38
CA ILE A 264 -8.78 -8.81 16.26
C ILE A 264 -7.87 -8.60 15.04
N VAL A 265 -6.56 -8.72 15.26
CA VAL A 265 -5.52 -8.64 14.24
C VAL A 265 -4.91 -10.02 14.03
N ARG A 266 -4.63 -10.36 12.79
CA ARG A 266 -3.98 -11.61 12.38
C ARG A 266 -2.78 -11.31 11.46
N ASP A 267 -2.00 -12.34 11.17
CA ASP A 267 -0.84 -12.25 10.27
C ASP A 267 0.16 -11.16 10.69
N MET A 268 0.47 -11.14 11.98
CA MET A 268 1.38 -10.16 12.56
C MET A 268 2.81 -10.36 12.05
N ASN A 269 3.45 -9.26 11.71
CA ASN A 269 4.90 -9.20 11.51
C ASN A 269 5.52 -8.36 12.65
N TRP A 270 6.29 -9.03 13.50
CA TRP A 270 6.97 -8.40 14.62
C TRP A 270 8.33 -7.87 14.15
N ILE A 271 8.53 -6.54 14.22
CA ILE A 271 9.80 -5.91 13.80
C ILE A 271 10.71 -5.69 15.00
N SER A 272 10.22 -5.01 16.04
CA SER A 272 11.06 -4.58 17.16
C SER A 272 11.05 -5.54 18.36
N VAL A 273 10.23 -6.58 18.31
CA VAL A 273 10.15 -7.65 19.32
C VAL A 273 9.98 -8.97 18.60
N PRO A 274 10.47 -10.09 19.13
CA PRO A 274 10.35 -11.39 18.48
C PRO A 274 8.90 -11.90 18.48
N GLU A 275 8.15 -11.66 19.54
CA GLU A 275 6.75 -12.03 19.70
C GLU A 275 6.10 -11.26 20.85
N LEU A 276 4.77 -11.36 20.96
CA LEU A 276 4.00 -10.82 22.07
C LEU A 276 3.69 -11.94 23.07
N THR A 277 4.40 -11.99 24.19
CA THR A 277 4.24 -13.02 25.23
C THR A 277 3.24 -12.62 26.33
N GLY A 278 2.80 -11.38 26.36
CA GLY A 278 1.85 -10.83 27.34
C GLY A 278 1.23 -9.54 26.86
N GLU A 279 0.51 -8.85 27.70
CA GLU A 279 -0.07 -7.55 27.37
C GLU A 279 1.00 -6.49 27.12
N MET A 280 0.82 -5.71 26.07
CA MET A 280 1.71 -4.61 25.72
C MET A 280 0.93 -3.34 25.45
N ARG A 281 1.34 -2.23 26.06
CA ARG A 281 0.79 -0.91 25.75
C ARG A 281 1.38 -0.41 24.44
N VAL A 282 0.52 -0.10 23.48
CA VAL A 282 0.91 0.31 22.13
C VAL A 282 0.12 1.54 21.68
N LYS A 283 0.58 2.15 20.59
CA LYS A 283 -0.25 3.05 19.79
C LYS A 283 -0.52 2.35 18.45
N ALA A 284 -1.79 2.24 18.08
CA ALA A 284 -2.21 1.56 16.86
C ALA A 284 -3.02 2.48 15.95
N LYS A 285 -2.92 2.27 14.65
CA LYS A 285 -3.80 2.88 13.66
C LYS A 285 -4.32 1.82 12.70
N LEU A 286 -5.61 1.86 12.44
CA LEU A 286 -6.30 0.88 11.59
C LEU A 286 -6.26 1.26 10.11
N ARG A 287 -6.01 2.53 9.78
CA ARG A 287 -6.00 3.07 8.42
C ARG A 287 -4.84 4.03 8.24
N TYR A 288 -4.33 4.14 7.03
CA TYR A 288 -3.17 4.99 6.70
C TYR A 288 -3.34 6.44 7.18
N ARG A 289 -4.47 7.08 6.88
CA ARG A 289 -4.72 8.49 7.23
C ARG A 289 -5.19 8.72 8.66
N GLN A 290 -5.44 7.65 9.43
CA GLN A 290 -5.84 7.76 10.83
C GLN A 290 -4.63 8.13 11.69
N LYS A 291 -4.86 8.96 12.71
CA LYS A 291 -3.88 9.15 13.79
C LYS A 291 -3.84 7.88 14.63
N GLU A 292 -2.64 7.48 15.05
CA GLU A 292 -2.49 6.37 15.99
C GLU A 292 -3.15 6.68 17.32
N GLN A 293 -3.79 5.68 17.90
CA GLN A 293 -4.53 5.77 19.14
C GLN A 293 -3.97 4.80 20.18
N PRO A 294 -4.00 5.18 21.47
CA PRO A 294 -3.55 4.30 22.54
C PRO A 294 -4.41 3.04 22.61
N ALA A 295 -3.76 1.90 22.77
CA ALA A 295 -4.40 0.58 22.89
C ALA A 295 -3.54 -0.37 23.72
N VAL A 296 -4.14 -1.44 24.18
CA VAL A 296 -3.46 -2.63 24.72
C VAL A 296 -3.53 -3.73 23.69
N ALA A 297 -2.39 -4.32 23.35
CA ALA A 297 -2.28 -5.52 22.55
C ALA A 297 -2.17 -6.73 23.48
N SER A 298 -3.07 -7.70 23.35
CA SER A 298 -3.08 -8.92 24.14
C SER A 298 -3.02 -10.13 23.20
N PRO A 299 -2.20 -11.15 23.49
CA PRO A 299 -2.13 -12.34 22.65
C PRO A 299 -3.45 -13.14 22.72
N LEU A 300 -3.83 -13.72 21.59
CA LEU A 300 -4.93 -14.66 21.45
C LEU A 300 -4.41 -15.96 20.81
N ASP A 301 -5.21 -17.04 20.95
CA ASP A 301 -4.90 -18.31 20.31
C ASP A 301 -4.74 -18.20 18.80
N GLY A 302 -3.86 -19.02 18.23
CA GLY A 302 -3.58 -19.07 16.79
C GLY A 302 -2.79 -17.87 16.25
N GLY A 303 -1.95 -17.25 17.06
CA GLY A 303 -1.08 -16.13 16.64
C GLY A 303 -1.85 -14.82 16.36
N ARG A 304 -3.10 -14.75 16.78
CA ARG A 304 -3.93 -13.54 16.68
C ARG A 304 -3.64 -12.61 17.85
N ILE A 305 -3.95 -11.34 17.67
CA ILE A 305 -3.81 -10.30 18.70
C ILE A 305 -5.15 -9.58 18.88
N LEU A 306 -5.55 -9.37 20.13
CA LEU A 306 -6.64 -8.48 20.47
C LEU A 306 -6.07 -7.08 20.75
N LEU A 307 -6.45 -6.12 19.93
CA LEU A 307 -6.23 -4.69 20.24
C LEU A 307 -7.45 -4.17 20.97
N THR A 308 -7.27 -3.69 22.19
CA THR A 308 -8.29 -2.99 22.97
C THR A 308 -7.89 -1.52 23.04
N PHE A 309 -8.60 -0.68 22.31
CA PHE A 309 -8.38 0.78 22.32
C PHE A 309 -8.95 1.41 23.59
N ASP A 310 -8.35 2.51 24.05
CA ASP A 310 -8.88 3.27 25.19
C ASP A 310 -10.25 3.84 24.85
N GLU A 311 -10.39 4.40 23.65
CA GLU A 311 -11.64 4.92 23.08
C GLU A 311 -11.99 4.17 21.80
N PRO A 312 -13.27 3.99 21.47
CA PRO A 312 -13.70 3.34 20.22
C PRO A 312 -13.15 4.04 18.97
N GLN A 313 -12.71 3.25 17.98
CA GLN A 313 -12.07 3.74 16.76
C GLN A 313 -12.85 3.36 15.51
#